data_1697653d80c4ea82761f3353cf6d254a
#
_entry.id   1697653d80c4ea82761f3353cf6d254a
#
_cell.length_a   1.000
_cell.length_b   1.000
_cell.length_c   1.000
_cell.angle_alpha   90.00
_cell.angle_beta   90.00
_cell.angle_gamma   90.00
#
_symmetry.space_group_name_H-M   'P 1'
#
loop_
_entity.id
_entity.type
_entity.pdbx_description
1 polymer ?
#
loop_
_entity_poly.entity_id
_entity_poly.type
_entity_poly.pdbx_seq_one_letter_code
_entity_poly.pdbx_strand_id
1 'polypeptide(L)'
;KERSILAQLEWFPSSPQMLGLNVAVDKERVATVPAGSTEVVPGPTPAELADELAILFDAEVRIGNATADHLPEGDSPLGKVWPSDEEEAAGVDPTPTRIVEIGRTPASSVPLLAALEGVDLGDLELAEGHRALLAELPAEKEGWNFGDLPLVTLSVTDGEFQVFLVTDDHLEHIISHNWGMDAAIVPGGHDRTAELPGEVIDLVGDRLDLLEIAEAVPGSDADALWASVATTGEESVWKVVRALGLPGSVAGFLLG
;
A
#
# COMPACT_ATOMS: atom_id res chain seq x y z
N LYS A 1 18.77 -14.74 21.22
CA LYS A 1 19.49 -14.52 19.93
C LYS A 1 18.65 -13.56 19.15
N GLU A 2 19.16 -12.36 18.91
CA GLU A 2 18.51 -11.36 18.07
C GLU A 2 18.45 -11.90 16.63
N ARG A 3 17.24 -11.94 16.09
CA ARG A 3 16.99 -12.24 14.69
C ARG A 3 16.60 -10.94 14.01
N SER A 4 17.23 -10.63 12.91
CA SER A 4 16.82 -9.54 12.03
C SER A 4 15.90 -10.11 10.98
N ILE A 5 14.68 -9.64 10.94
CA ILE A 5 13.67 -10.00 9.94
C ILE A 5 13.64 -8.88 8.91
N LEU A 6 13.58 -9.23 7.63
CA LEU A 6 13.30 -8.26 6.59
C LEU A 6 11.79 -7.98 6.59
N ALA A 7 11.42 -6.80 7.06
CA ALA A 7 10.01 -6.41 7.15
C ALA A 7 9.86 -4.91 6.87
N GLN A 8 8.76 -4.57 6.23
CA GLN A 8 8.25 -3.22 6.14
C GLN A 8 7.21 -3.04 7.25
N LEU A 9 7.33 -1.96 7.99
CA LEU A 9 6.40 -1.62 9.05
C LEU A 9 5.31 -0.70 8.50
N GLU A 10 4.06 -1.05 8.77
CA GLU A 10 2.89 -0.26 8.43
C GLU A 10 2.18 0.16 9.71
N TRP A 11 1.92 1.45 9.85
CA TRP A 11 1.13 1.95 10.96
C TRP A 11 -0.17 2.55 10.45
N PHE A 12 -1.28 2.20 11.09
CA PHE A 12 -2.61 2.67 10.72
C PHE A 12 -3.04 3.80 11.67
N PRO A 13 -3.05 5.08 11.22
CA PRO A 13 -3.46 6.21 12.06
C PRO A 13 -4.88 6.08 12.60
N SER A 14 -5.79 5.49 11.83
CA SER A 14 -7.18 5.21 12.20
C SER A 14 -7.31 4.08 13.24
N SER A 15 -6.29 3.24 13.36
CA SER A 15 -6.26 2.10 14.28
C SER A 15 -4.89 2.00 14.96
N PRO A 16 -4.56 2.91 15.89
CA PRO A 16 -3.21 3.02 16.46
C PRO A 16 -2.77 1.80 17.27
N GLN A 17 -3.68 0.86 17.57
CA GLN A 17 -3.36 -0.42 18.19
C GLN A 17 -2.92 -1.47 17.19
N MET A 18 -3.11 -1.22 15.89
CA MET A 18 -2.70 -2.13 14.83
C MET A 18 -1.35 -1.71 14.27
N LEU A 19 -0.53 -2.71 14.02
CA LEU A 19 0.74 -2.58 13.35
C LEU A 19 0.79 -3.61 12.23
N GLY A 20 0.92 -3.18 11.00
CA GLY A 20 1.14 -4.03 9.86
C GLY A 20 2.62 -4.31 9.66
N LEU A 21 2.95 -5.52 9.30
CA LEU A 21 4.30 -5.94 8.95
C LEU A 21 4.27 -6.74 7.66
N ASN A 22 4.76 -6.16 6.58
CA ASN A 22 5.05 -6.89 5.36
C ASN A 22 6.39 -7.61 5.51
N VAL A 23 6.39 -8.92 5.61
CA VAL A 23 7.60 -9.73 5.80
C VAL A 23 7.98 -10.43 4.50
N ALA A 24 9.26 -10.36 4.15
CA ALA A 24 9.77 -11.11 3.01
C ALA A 24 9.76 -12.62 3.31
N VAL A 25 9.20 -13.43 2.40
CA VAL A 25 9.10 -14.88 2.54
C VAL A 25 9.73 -15.55 1.33
N ASP A 26 10.66 -16.46 1.57
CA ASP A 26 11.14 -17.40 0.54
C ASP A 26 10.49 -18.77 0.75
N LYS A 27 9.62 -19.16 -0.17
CA LYS A 27 8.80 -20.37 -0.12
C LYS A 27 7.87 -20.37 1.11
N GLU A 28 8.29 -21.03 2.19
CA GLU A 28 7.50 -21.17 3.40
C GLU A 28 8.21 -20.58 4.62
N ARG A 29 9.33 -19.82 4.40
CA ARG A 29 10.13 -19.29 5.49
C ARG A 29 10.35 -17.80 5.37
N VAL A 30 10.28 -17.12 6.49
CA VAL A 30 10.57 -15.69 6.57
C VAL A 30 12.06 -15.45 6.32
N ALA A 31 12.38 -14.46 5.49
CA ALA A 31 13.75 -14.09 5.22
C ALA A 31 14.36 -13.38 6.44
N THR A 32 15.54 -13.81 6.85
CA THR A 32 16.25 -13.23 7.99
C THR A 32 17.69 -12.92 7.63
N VAL A 33 18.25 -11.91 8.31
CA VAL A 33 19.67 -11.57 8.22
C VAL A 33 20.30 -11.82 9.58
N PRO A 34 21.25 -12.77 9.69
CA PRO A 34 21.95 -13.01 10.95
C PRO A 34 22.72 -11.78 11.43
N ALA A 35 22.80 -11.58 12.74
CA ALA A 35 23.55 -10.47 13.30
C ALA A 35 25.00 -10.44 12.81
N GLY A 36 25.43 -9.31 12.23
CA GLY A 36 26.78 -9.14 11.66
C GLY A 36 26.99 -9.76 10.28
N SER A 37 25.95 -10.27 9.64
CA SER A 37 25.95 -10.76 8.26
C SER A 37 25.21 -9.78 7.34
N THR A 38 25.51 -9.85 6.06
CA THR A 38 24.74 -9.20 4.98
C THR A 38 24.05 -10.25 4.11
N GLU A 39 24.10 -11.53 4.50
CA GLU A 39 23.53 -12.63 3.78
C GLU A 39 22.10 -12.93 4.27
N VAL A 40 21.16 -13.04 3.34
CA VAL A 40 19.78 -13.44 3.64
C VAL A 40 19.73 -14.95 3.77
N VAL A 41 19.18 -15.42 4.88
CA VAL A 41 19.01 -16.85 5.16
C VAL A 41 17.56 -17.17 5.52
N PRO A 42 17.09 -18.40 5.27
CA PRO A 42 15.78 -18.84 5.72
C PRO A 42 15.66 -18.75 7.24
N GLY A 43 14.62 -18.08 7.70
CA GLY A 43 14.27 -17.92 9.11
C GLY A 43 13.15 -18.86 9.58
N PRO A 44 12.32 -18.43 10.53
CA PRO A 44 11.17 -19.17 11.00
C PRO A 44 10.09 -19.31 9.91
N THR A 45 9.17 -20.21 10.09
CA THR A 45 7.91 -20.20 9.33
C THR A 45 7.04 -19.04 9.78
N PRO A 46 6.06 -18.58 8.97
CA PRO A 46 5.09 -17.56 9.40
C PRO A 46 4.39 -17.91 10.72
N ALA A 47 4.05 -19.18 10.95
CA ALA A 47 3.41 -19.62 12.17
C ALA A 47 4.35 -19.52 13.40
N GLU A 48 5.61 -19.95 13.26
CA GLU A 48 6.60 -19.80 14.33
C GLU A 48 6.88 -18.33 14.64
N LEU A 49 6.90 -17.47 13.61
CA LEU A 49 7.09 -16.03 13.81
C LEU A 49 5.87 -15.39 14.48
N ALA A 50 4.66 -15.75 14.06
CA ALA A 50 3.44 -15.24 14.68
C ALA A 50 3.40 -15.56 16.18
N ASP A 51 3.71 -16.81 16.55
CA ASP A 51 3.74 -17.25 17.94
C ASP A 51 4.84 -16.52 18.75
N GLU A 52 6.06 -16.39 18.20
CA GLU A 52 7.16 -15.65 18.84
C GLU A 52 6.78 -14.17 19.09
N LEU A 53 6.13 -13.51 18.12
CA LEU A 53 5.72 -12.12 18.23
C LEU A 53 4.54 -11.96 19.20
N ALA A 54 3.56 -12.85 19.14
CA ALA A 54 2.42 -12.84 20.05
C ALA A 54 2.85 -12.95 21.52
N ILE A 55 3.78 -13.87 21.82
CA ILE A 55 4.36 -14.02 23.17
C ILE A 55 5.18 -12.79 23.57
N LEU A 56 5.97 -12.24 22.63
CA LEU A 56 6.88 -11.13 22.95
C LEU A 56 6.15 -9.83 23.26
N PHE A 57 5.01 -9.59 22.60
CA PHE A 57 4.27 -8.33 22.69
C PHE A 57 2.94 -8.45 23.44
N ASP A 58 2.61 -9.63 23.99
CA ASP A 58 1.30 -9.93 24.58
C ASP A 58 0.16 -9.49 23.62
N ALA A 59 0.23 -9.95 22.37
CA ALA A 59 -0.58 -9.47 21.28
C ALA A 59 -1.24 -10.62 20.49
N GLU A 60 -2.30 -10.30 19.76
CA GLU A 60 -2.77 -11.13 18.67
C GLU A 60 -1.97 -10.82 17.40
N VAL A 61 -1.41 -11.84 16.75
CA VAL A 61 -0.56 -11.70 15.56
C VAL A 61 -1.11 -12.57 14.44
N ARG A 62 -1.20 -11.98 13.26
CA ARG A 62 -1.59 -12.69 12.03
C ARG A 62 -0.55 -12.46 10.95
N ILE A 63 -0.02 -13.54 10.36
CA ILE A 63 0.93 -13.51 9.24
C ILE A 63 0.37 -14.44 8.15
N GLY A 64 -0.22 -13.87 7.11
CA GLY A 64 -0.95 -14.64 6.11
C GLY A 64 -2.08 -15.46 6.75
N ASN A 65 -2.03 -16.78 6.63
CA ASN A 65 -3.01 -17.69 7.23
C ASN A 65 -2.62 -18.17 8.63
N ALA A 66 -1.45 -17.82 9.13
CA ALA A 66 -1.00 -18.18 10.47
C ALA A 66 -1.48 -17.16 11.49
N THR A 67 -2.08 -17.60 12.59
CA THR A 67 -2.54 -16.77 13.70
C THR A 67 -2.00 -17.27 15.01
N ALA A 68 -1.63 -16.36 15.91
CA ALA A 68 -1.25 -16.63 17.28
C ALA A 68 -1.86 -15.56 18.18
N ASP A 69 -2.38 -15.98 19.33
CA ASP A 69 -3.03 -15.08 20.28
C ASP A 69 -2.45 -15.33 21.69
N HIS A 70 -1.84 -14.31 22.26
CA HIS A 70 -1.31 -14.28 23.63
C HIS A 70 -1.86 -13.10 24.42
N LEU A 71 -3.01 -12.57 24.02
CA LEU A 71 -3.68 -11.52 24.77
C LEU A 71 -4.20 -12.06 26.10
N PRO A 72 -4.20 -11.24 27.15
CA PRO A 72 -4.93 -11.53 28.39
C PRO A 72 -6.41 -11.84 28.09
N GLU A 73 -6.95 -12.86 28.74
CA GLU A 73 -8.36 -13.29 28.54
C GLU A 73 -9.32 -12.10 28.64
N GLY A 74 -10.01 -11.79 27.55
CA GLY A 74 -11.02 -10.73 27.47
C GLY A 74 -10.63 -9.49 26.64
N ASP A 75 -9.41 -9.37 26.19
CA ASP A 75 -8.92 -8.21 25.44
C ASP A 75 -8.48 -8.54 24.01
N SER A 76 -9.33 -9.20 23.22
CA SER A 76 -9.01 -9.35 21.79
C SER A 76 -9.29 -8.03 21.04
N PRO A 77 -8.27 -7.25 20.68
CA PRO A 77 -8.48 -6.02 19.92
C PRO A 77 -8.98 -6.29 18.51
N LEU A 78 -8.61 -7.43 17.89
CA LEU A 78 -9.07 -7.77 16.54
C LEU A 78 -10.54 -8.14 16.51
N GLY A 79 -11.12 -8.66 17.61
CA GLY A 79 -12.57 -8.82 17.75
C GLY A 79 -13.33 -7.49 17.90
N LYS A 80 -12.60 -6.39 18.16
CA LYS A 80 -13.13 -5.02 18.23
C LYS A 80 -12.70 -4.14 17.07
N VAL A 81 -11.69 -4.56 16.30
CA VAL A 81 -11.09 -3.80 15.18
C VAL A 81 -11.79 -4.10 13.85
N TRP A 82 -12.50 -5.22 13.77
CA TRP A 82 -13.54 -5.38 12.75
C TRP A 82 -14.87 -5.11 13.44
N PRO A 83 -15.34 -3.86 13.45
CA PRO A 83 -16.69 -3.58 13.94
C PRO A 83 -17.63 -4.45 13.11
N SER A 84 -18.63 -5.04 13.78
CA SER A 84 -19.78 -5.55 13.06
C SER A 84 -20.35 -4.42 12.21
N ASP A 85 -20.87 -4.73 11.02
CA ASP A 85 -21.45 -3.76 10.06
C ASP A 85 -22.38 -2.70 10.72
N GLU A 86 -22.83 -2.93 11.95
CA GLU A 86 -23.67 -2.03 12.76
C GLU A 86 -22.85 -1.02 13.61
N GLU A 87 -21.59 -1.31 13.94
CA GLU A 87 -20.72 -0.40 14.72
C GLU A 87 -19.91 0.55 13.83
N GLU A 88 -19.61 0.18 12.59
CA GLU A 88 -19.01 1.05 11.57
C GLU A 88 -19.89 2.27 11.24
N ALA A 89 -21.23 2.13 11.40
CA ALA A 89 -22.18 3.21 11.11
C ALA A 89 -22.26 4.30 12.21
N ALA A 90 -21.59 4.16 13.34
CA ALA A 90 -21.91 4.93 14.54
C ALA A 90 -20.89 6.01 14.95
N GLY A 91 -19.98 6.50 14.11
CA GLY A 91 -19.21 7.61 14.63
C GLY A 91 -17.99 8.19 13.93
N VAL A 92 -17.72 7.87 12.68
CA VAL A 92 -16.76 8.64 11.88
C VAL A 92 -17.56 9.33 10.79
N ASP A 93 -17.49 10.66 10.71
CA ASP A 93 -17.97 11.36 9.52
C ASP A 93 -17.20 10.77 8.33
N PRO A 94 -17.92 10.14 7.39
CA PRO A 94 -17.27 9.42 6.30
C PRO A 94 -16.51 10.41 5.43
N THR A 95 -15.19 10.25 5.37
CA THR A 95 -14.33 11.10 4.56
C THR A 95 -14.38 10.65 3.09
N PRO A 96 -14.63 11.56 2.16
CA PRO A 96 -14.61 11.21 0.76
C PRO A 96 -13.22 10.76 0.31
N THR A 97 -13.17 9.76 -0.55
CA THR A 97 -11.93 9.30 -1.17
C THR A 97 -11.73 10.03 -2.50
N ARG A 98 -10.56 10.65 -2.68
CA ARG A 98 -10.16 11.20 -3.97
C ARG A 98 -9.29 10.21 -4.70
N ILE A 99 -9.70 9.92 -5.94
CA ILE A 99 -9.00 8.95 -6.76
C ILE A 99 -8.66 9.51 -8.13
N VAL A 100 -7.56 9.02 -8.69
CA VAL A 100 -7.13 9.25 -10.06
C VAL A 100 -6.83 7.90 -10.68
N GLU A 101 -7.63 7.49 -11.64
CA GLU A 101 -7.45 6.24 -12.37
C GLU A 101 -6.80 6.50 -13.73
N ILE A 102 -5.73 5.79 -14.01
CA ILE A 102 -4.96 5.90 -15.27
C ILE A 102 -5.09 4.60 -16.04
N GLY A 103 -5.65 4.70 -17.24
CA GLY A 103 -5.85 3.55 -18.12
C GLY A 103 -6.14 3.96 -19.56
N ARG A 104 -6.50 2.99 -20.38
CA ARG A 104 -6.86 3.22 -21.82
C ARG A 104 -8.35 3.39 -21.99
N THR A 105 -8.92 4.43 -21.40
CA THR A 105 -10.35 4.72 -21.50
C THR A 105 -10.63 5.65 -22.67
N PRO A 106 -11.49 5.27 -23.64
CA PRO A 106 -11.88 6.16 -24.73
C PRO A 106 -12.60 7.42 -24.20
N ALA A 107 -12.28 8.59 -24.76
CA ALA A 107 -12.92 9.84 -24.35
C ALA A 107 -14.46 9.79 -24.46
N SER A 108 -14.98 9.06 -25.45
CA SER A 108 -16.43 8.89 -25.65
C SER A 108 -17.11 8.09 -24.52
N SER A 109 -16.36 7.31 -23.76
CA SER A 109 -16.89 6.50 -22.66
C SER A 109 -16.99 7.29 -21.34
N VAL A 110 -16.24 8.38 -21.19
CA VAL A 110 -16.18 9.14 -19.93
C VAL A 110 -17.55 9.65 -19.46
N PRO A 111 -18.40 10.27 -20.29
CA PRO A 111 -19.72 10.70 -19.84
C PRO A 111 -20.65 9.55 -19.44
N LEU A 112 -20.50 8.39 -20.08
CA LEU A 112 -21.28 7.20 -19.73
C LEU A 112 -20.82 6.64 -18.38
N LEU A 113 -19.51 6.56 -18.15
CA LEU A 113 -18.94 6.11 -16.89
C LEU A 113 -19.37 7.03 -15.74
N ALA A 114 -19.26 8.35 -15.90
CA ALA A 114 -19.76 9.31 -14.91
C ALA A 114 -21.24 9.08 -14.54
N ALA A 115 -22.08 8.83 -15.56
CA ALA A 115 -23.49 8.59 -15.35
C ALA A 115 -23.78 7.23 -14.68
N LEU A 116 -23.04 6.19 -15.03
CA LEU A 116 -23.19 4.85 -14.44
C LEU A 116 -22.73 4.83 -12.98
N GLU A 117 -21.62 5.50 -12.70
CA GLU A 117 -21.05 5.56 -11.35
C GLU A 117 -21.73 6.62 -10.46
N GLY A 118 -22.47 7.56 -11.07
CA GLY A 118 -23.15 8.61 -10.34
C GLY A 118 -22.22 9.63 -9.70
N VAL A 119 -21.02 9.85 -10.29
CA VAL A 119 -20.01 10.79 -9.80
C VAL A 119 -19.58 11.75 -10.92
N ASP A 120 -19.11 12.92 -10.53
CA ASP A 120 -18.48 13.85 -11.46
C ASP A 120 -17.05 13.37 -11.78
N LEU A 121 -16.75 13.21 -13.08
CA LEU A 121 -15.43 12.80 -13.56
C LEU A 121 -14.66 13.97 -14.15
N GLY A 122 -13.48 14.24 -13.62
CA GLY A 122 -12.44 14.98 -14.30
C GLY A 122 -11.79 14.08 -15.36
N ASP A 123 -11.41 14.63 -16.50
CA ASP A 123 -10.86 13.91 -17.63
C ASP A 123 -9.60 14.59 -18.16
N LEU A 124 -8.50 13.86 -18.18
CA LEU A 124 -7.19 14.33 -18.62
C LEU A 124 -6.59 13.35 -19.63
N GLU A 125 -6.34 13.82 -20.85
CA GLU A 125 -5.67 13.03 -21.88
C GLU A 125 -4.17 12.93 -21.59
N LEU A 126 -3.64 11.71 -21.64
CA LEU A 126 -2.23 11.37 -21.46
C LEU A 126 -1.62 10.86 -22.76
N ALA A 127 -0.33 10.55 -22.73
CA ALA A 127 0.38 9.98 -23.87
C ALA A 127 -0.13 8.58 -24.21
N GLU A 128 0.13 8.14 -25.46
CA GLU A 128 -0.13 6.77 -25.95
C GLU A 128 -1.59 6.29 -25.80
N GLY A 129 -2.54 7.22 -25.84
CA GLY A 129 -3.96 6.89 -25.72
C GLY A 129 -4.43 6.58 -24.31
N HIS A 130 -3.59 6.82 -23.31
CA HIS A 130 -3.98 6.75 -21.90
C HIS A 130 -4.75 8.00 -21.49
N ARG A 131 -5.49 7.86 -20.41
CA ARG A 131 -6.33 8.89 -19.81
C ARG A 131 -6.31 8.78 -18.32
N ALA A 132 -6.27 9.90 -17.62
CA ALA A 132 -6.49 9.95 -16.20
C ALA A 132 -7.90 10.45 -15.90
N LEU A 133 -8.67 9.67 -15.18
CA LEU A 133 -10.01 10.00 -14.70
C LEU A 133 -9.91 10.37 -13.23
N LEU A 134 -10.44 11.53 -12.84
CA LEU A 134 -10.37 12.07 -11.49
C LEU A 134 -11.78 12.07 -10.89
N ALA A 135 -11.95 11.51 -9.71
CA ALA A 135 -13.23 11.57 -8.99
C ALA A 135 -13.03 11.73 -7.48
N GLU A 136 -14.00 12.40 -6.87
CA GLU A 136 -14.22 12.34 -5.44
C GLU A 136 -15.36 11.36 -5.18
N LEU A 137 -15.06 10.27 -4.50
CA LEU A 137 -16.04 9.24 -4.16
C LEU A 137 -16.63 9.52 -2.79
N PRO A 138 -17.98 9.44 -2.64
CA PRO A 138 -18.59 9.47 -1.32
C PRO A 138 -18.06 8.28 -0.50
N ALA A 139 -17.92 8.46 0.80
CA ALA A 139 -17.37 7.46 1.70
C ALA A 139 -18.14 6.13 1.74
N GLU A 140 -19.41 6.17 1.39
CA GLU A 140 -20.27 4.98 1.34
C GLU A 140 -20.03 4.13 0.07
N LYS A 141 -19.19 4.62 -0.86
CA LYS A 141 -18.95 3.96 -2.13
C LYS A 141 -17.73 3.05 -2.05
N GLU A 142 -17.97 1.78 -1.88
CA GLU A 142 -16.96 0.74 -1.94
C GLU A 142 -16.52 0.50 -3.40
N GLY A 143 -15.36 1.02 -3.73
CA GLY A 143 -14.68 0.75 -4.99
C GLY A 143 -15.32 1.41 -6.21
N TRP A 144 -14.54 1.49 -7.24
CA TRP A 144 -14.97 1.86 -8.56
C TRP A 144 -14.11 1.14 -9.60
N ASN A 145 -14.60 1.02 -10.82
CA ASN A 145 -13.83 0.46 -11.92
C ASN A 145 -14.23 1.18 -13.20
N PHE A 146 -13.38 2.04 -13.71
CA PHE A 146 -13.72 2.88 -14.86
C PHE A 146 -13.09 2.46 -16.18
N GLY A 147 -12.06 1.67 -16.19
CA GLY A 147 -11.29 1.47 -17.41
C GLY A 147 -10.95 0.03 -17.75
N ASP A 148 -10.37 -0.12 -18.94
CA ASP A 148 -9.77 -1.38 -19.38
C ASP A 148 -8.41 -1.58 -18.71
N LEU A 149 -8.13 -2.81 -18.31
CA LEU A 149 -6.84 -3.19 -17.70
C LEU A 149 -5.66 -3.08 -18.68
N PRO A 150 -4.46 -2.75 -18.23
CA PRO A 150 -4.08 -2.48 -16.85
C PRO A 150 -4.53 -1.09 -16.37
N LEU A 151 -4.82 -1.00 -15.07
CA LEU A 151 -5.23 0.25 -14.42
C LEU A 151 -4.27 0.61 -13.29
N VAL A 152 -3.85 1.87 -13.25
CA VAL A 152 -3.13 2.44 -12.10
C VAL A 152 -4.06 3.42 -11.41
N THR A 153 -4.31 3.20 -10.12
CA THR A 153 -5.19 4.04 -9.31
C THR A 153 -4.38 4.72 -8.20
N LEU A 154 -4.41 6.04 -8.17
CA LEU A 154 -3.92 6.84 -7.05
C LEU A 154 -5.11 7.17 -6.16
N SER A 155 -4.99 6.95 -4.87
CA SER A 155 -6.08 7.14 -3.89
C SER A 155 -5.59 7.94 -2.69
N VAL A 156 -6.38 8.91 -2.25
CA VAL A 156 -6.19 9.62 -0.98
C VAL A 156 -7.47 9.55 -0.17
N THR A 157 -7.37 8.94 1.01
CA THR A 157 -8.46 8.83 2.00
C THR A 157 -7.88 9.15 3.37
N ASP A 158 -8.50 10.05 4.12
CA ASP A 158 -8.06 10.44 5.48
C ASP A 158 -6.57 10.85 5.58
N GLY A 159 -6.00 11.37 4.48
CA GLY A 159 -4.59 11.73 4.41
C GLY A 159 -3.65 10.57 4.10
N GLU A 160 -4.16 9.35 3.96
CA GLU A 160 -3.40 8.21 3.48
C GLU A 160 -3.35 8.21 1.96
N PHE A 161 -2.14 8.13 1.42
CA PHE A 161 -1.90 8.10 -0.02
C PHE A 161 -1.43 6.72 -0.46
N GLN A 162 -2.17 6.12 -1.38
CA GLN A 162 -1.91 4.78 -1.90
C GLN A 162 -1.94 4.78 -3.43
N VAL A 163 -1.18 3.87 -4.03
CA VAL A 163 -1.23 3.59 -5.46
C VAL A 163 -1.43 2.09 -5.66
N PHE A 164 -2.35 1.75 -6.55
CA PHE A 164 -2.66 0.38 -6.92
C PHE A 164 -2.40 0.17 -8.41
N LEU A 165 -1.91 -1.01 -8.78
CA LEU A 165 -1.88 -1.49 -10.14
C LEU A 165 -2.66 -2.79 -10.22
N VAL A 166 -3.65 -2.83 -11.12
CA VAL A 166 -4.42 -4.02 -11.47
C VAL A 166 -4.10 -4.39 -12.91
N THR A 167 -3.54 -5.58 -13.15
CA THR A 167 -3.03 -5.98 -14.47
C THR A 167 -3.94 -6.93 -15.22
N ASP A 168 -4.76 -7.72 -14.52
CA ASP A 168 -5.66 -8.70 -15.11
C ASP A 168 -7.01 -8.80 -14.39
N ASP A 169 -7.96 -9.53 -15.03
CA ASP A 169 -9.32 -9.72 -14.52
C ASP A 169 -9.40 -10.59 -13.24
N HIS A 170 -8.30 -11.18 -12.82
CA HIS A 170 -8.33 -12.18 -11.75
C HIS A 170 -8.18 -11.59 -10.36
N LEU A 171 -7.91 -10.30 -10.20
CA LEU A 171 -7.74 -9.60 -8.91
C LEU A 171 -6.82 -10.32 -7.91
N GLU A 172 -6.15 -11.39 -8.36
CA GLU A 172 -5.26 -12.21 -7.53
C GLU A 172 -3.89 -11.56 -7.36
N HIS A 173 -3.58 -10.59 -8.23
CA HIS A 173 -2.34 -9.81 -8.20
C HIS A 173 -2.65 -8.33 -8.29
N ILE A 174 -2.98 -7.72 -7.15
CA ILE A 174 -3.02 -6.28 -7.00
C ILE A 174 -1.67 -5.86 -6.42
N ILE A 175 -0.92 -5.09 -7.19
CA ILE A 175 0.28 -4.44 -6.70
C ILE A 175 -0.16 -3.15 -6.01
N SER A 176 0.28 -2.92 -4.78
CA SER A 176 -0.07 -1.71 -4.05
C SER A 176 1.12 -1.17 -3.27
N HIS A 177 1.21 0.16 -3.20
CA HIS A 177 2.15 0.84 -2.32
C HIS A 177 1.45 1.99 -1.59
N ASN A 178 1.68 2.10 -0.27
CA ASN A 178 1.11 3.14 0.58
C ASN A 178 2.20 4.07 1.10
N TRP A 179 2.16 5.35 0.67
CA TRP A 179 3.09 6.40 1.12
C TRP A 179 2.72 7.02 2.46
N GLY A 180 1.55 6.72 3.00
CA GLY A 180 1.14 7.10 4.36
C GLY A 180 1.83 6.25 5.43
N MET A 181 2.52 5.19 5.02
CA MET A 181 3.20 4.26 5.91
C MET A 181 4.69 4.57 5.96
N ASP A 182 5.24 4.68 7.18
CA ASP A 182 6.68 4.75 7.37
C ASP A 182 7.30 3.39 7.07
N ALA A 183 7.87 3.25 5.88
CA ALA A 183 8.71 2.11 5.56
C ALA A 183 9.99 2.17 6.41
N ALA A 184 10.00 1.46 7.52
CA ALA A 184 11.20 1.31 8.32
C ALA A 184 11.75 -0.12 8.15
N ILE A 185 12.88 -0.26 7.48
CA ILE A 185 13.68 -1.48 7.61
C ILE A 185 14.39 -1.36 8.95
N VAL A 186 13.89 -2.05 9.97
CA VAL A 186 14.53 -2.10 11.29
C VAL A 186 15.34 -3.40 11.39
N PRO A 187 16.66 -3.38 11.17
CA PRO A 187 17.48 -4.55 11.46
C PRO A 187 17.66 -4.64 12.97
N GLY A 188 17.06 -5.65 13.56
CA GLY A 188 17.31 -6.19 14.89
C GLY A 188 17.91 -5.26 15.96
N GLY A 189 17.31 -4.09 16.19
CA GLY A 189 17.75 -3.19 17.25
C GLY A 189 19.09 -2.48 17.04
N HIS A 190 19.64 -2.49 15.84
CA HIS A 190 20.91 -1.80 15.54
C HIS A 190 20.72 -0.84 14.35
N ASP A 191 21.33 0.35 14.44
CA ASP A 191 21.43 1.37 13.40
C ASP A 191 22.22 0.89 12.16
N ARG A 192 21.83 -0.24 11.57
CA ARG A 192 22.55 -0.87 10.46
C ARG A 192 21.77 -0.94 9.14
N THR A 193 20.67 -0.23 9.02
CA THR A 193 19.92 -0.14 7.75
C THR A 193 20.80 0.31 6.58
N ALA A 194 21.79 1.18 6.86
CA ALA A 194 22.73 1.65 5.84
C ALA A 194 23.77 0.61 5.39
N GLU A 195 23.90 -0.51 6.12
CA GLU A 195 24.88 -1.58 5.82
C GLU A 195 24.25 -2.78 5.07
N LEU A 196 22.92 -2.79 4.89
CA LEU A 196 22.27 -3.83 4.11
C LEU A 196 22.56 -3.59 2.61
N PRO A 197 22.98 -4.63 1.86
CA PRO A 197 23.10 -4.51 0.41
C PRO A 197 21.79 -4.03 -0.21
N GLY A 198 21.87 -3.11 -1.21
CA GLY A 198 20.70 -2.66 -1.94
C GLY A 198 19.88 -3.81 -2.53
N GLU A 199 20.55 -4.89 -2.94
CA GLU A 199 19.92 -6.13 -3.41
C GLU A 199 18.98 -6.78 -2.37
N VAL A 200 19.26 -6.65 -1.07
CA VAL A 200 18.42 -7.18 0.00
C VAL A 200 17.20 -6.30 0.19
N ILE A 201 17.36 -4.99 0.03
CA ILE A 201 16.25 -4.02 0.07
C ILE A 201 15.35 -4.22 -1.15
N ASP A 202 15.93 -4.45 -2.33
CA ASP A 202 15.20 -4.75 -3.56
C ASP A 202 14.39 -6.06 -3.47
N LEU A 203 14.83 -7.02 -2.66
CA LEU A 203 14.12 -8.29 -2.42
C LEU A 203 12.88 -8.14 -1.52
N VAL A 204 12.70 -7.03 -0.84
CA VAL A 204 11.49 -6.77 -0.02
C VAL A 204 10.28 -6.36 -0.88
N GLY A 205 10.43 -6.30 -2.20
CA GLY A 205 9.30 -6.23 -3.13
C GLY A 205 8.99 -4.84 -3.67
N ASP A 206 9.07 -3.80 -2.85
CA ASP A 206 8.58 -2.46 -3.18
C ASP A 206 9.15 -1.86 -4.47
N ARG A 207 10.43 -2.14 -4.77
CA ARG A 207 11.04 -1.58 -5.98
C ARG A 207 10.53 -2.23 -7.25
N LEU A 208 10.29 -3.54 -7.23
CA LEU A 208 9.73 -4.25 -8.38
C LEU A 208 8.29 -3.82 -8.62
N ASP A 209 7.51 -3.68 -7.56
CA ASP A 209 6.13 -3.23 -7.60
C ASP A 209 6.03 -1.81 -8.15
N LEU A 210 6.88 -0.89 -7.71
CA LEU A 210 6.93 0.48 -8.22
C LEU A 210 7.44 0.55 -9.67
N LEU A 211 8.33 -0.36 -10.06
CA LEU A 211 8.78 -0.47 -11.44
C LEU A 211 7.61 -0.89 -12.36
N GLU A 212 6.82 -1.88 -11.96
CA GLU A 212 5.64 -2.33 -12.70
C GLU A 212 4.57 -1.23 -12.79
N ILE A 213 4.34 -0.48 -11.69
CA ILE A 213 3.45 0.69 -11.71
C ILE A 213 3.97 1.74 -12.71
N ALA A 214 5.28 2.03 -12.70
CA ALA A 214 5.86 2.98 -13.62
C ALA A 214 5.75 2.53 -15.09
N GLU A 215 5.98 1.24 -15.39
CA GLU A 215 5.83 0.68 -16.73
C GLU A 215 4.39 0.76 -17.26
N ALA A 216 3.40 0.71 -16.37
CA ALA A 216 1.98 0.82 -16.74
C ALA A 216 1.54 2.25 -17.10
N VAL A 217 2.32 3.29 -16.75
CA VAL A 217 1.99 4.70 -17.01
C VAL A 217 2.96 5.31 -18.00
N PRO A 218 2.52 5.67 -19.22
CA PRO A 218 3.39 6.25 -20.22
C PRO A 218 4.00 7.59 -19.81
N GLY A 219 5.31 7.70 -19.96
CA GLY A 219 6.07 8.92 -19.63
C GLY A 219 6.47 9.02 -18.16
N SER A 220 6.27 7.96 -17.38
CA SER A 220 6.74 7.87 -16.00
C SER A 220 8.27 7.75 -15.90
N ASP A 221 8.79 8.13 -14.75
CA ASP A 221 10.19 7.99 -14.33
C ASP A 221 10.27 7.03 -13.14
N ALA A 222 10.67 5.80 -13.38
CA ALA A 222 10.72 4.75 -12.38
C ALA A 222 11.72 5.07 -11.25
N ASP A 223 12.86 5.70 -11.56
CA ASP A 223 13.84 6.08 -10.54
C ASP A 223 13.31 7.20 -9.65
N ALA A 224 12.60 8.17 -10.23
CA ALA A 224 11.93 9.23 -9.46
C ALA A 224 10.79 8.66 -8.61
N LEU A 225 10.04 7.67 -9.13
CA LEU A 225 8.98 6.99 -8.36
C LEU A 225 9.57 6.24 -7.17
N TRP A 226 10.64 5.48 -7.38
CA TRP A 226 11.37 4.84 -6.30
C TRP A 226 11.91 5.84 -5.26
N ALA A 227 12.48 6.95 -5.70
CA ALA A 227 12.97 7.99 -4.79
C ALA A 227 11.86 8.63 -3.94
N SER A 228 10.59 8.55 -4.36
CA SER A 228 9.46 9.09 -3.61
C SER A 228 9.13 8.30 -2.34
N VAL A 229 9.55 7.03 -2.24
CA VAL A 229 9.33 6.16 -1.07
C VAL A 229 9.94 6.77 0.22
N ALA A 230 10.99 7.55 0.07
CA ALA A 230 11.62 8.25 1.22
C ALA A 230 10.80 9.44 1.74
N THR A 231 9.58 9.67 1.24
CA THR A 231 8.73 10.80 1.64
C THR A 231 7.33 10.34 2.00
N THR A 232 6.68 11.08 2.91
CA THR A 232 5.33 10.81 3.40
C THR A 232 4.44 12.06 3.28
N GLY A 233 3.13 11.90 3.45
CA GLY A 233 2.16 12.98 3.45
C GLY A 233 2.06 13.71 2.09
N GLU A 234 1.77 15.00 2.11
CA GLU A 234 1.57 15.80 0.89
C GLU A 234 2.77 15.78 -0.06
N GLU A 235 4.00 15.72 0.48
CA GLU A 235 5.21 15.69 -0.33
C GLU A 235 5.30 14.45 -1.20
N SER A 236 4.86 13.29 -0.69
CA SER A 236 4.83 12.05 -1.45
C SER A 236 3.86 12.14 -2.62
N VAL A 237 2.66 12.70 -2.42
CA VAL A 237 1.67 12.91 -3.49
C VAL A 237 2.28 13.73 -4.63
N TRP A 238 2.93 14.86 -4.31
CA TRP A 238 3.58 15.70 -5.32
C TRP A 238 4.71 14.99 -6.07
N LYS A 239 5.51 14.19 -5.37
CA LYS A 239 6.62 13.45 -5.98
C LYS A 239 6.13 12.32 -6.87
N VAL A 240 5.17 11.54 -6.41
CA VAL A 240 4.59 10.44 -7.19
C VAL A 240 3.88 10.95 -8.43
N VAL A 241 3.03 11.97 -8.31
CA VAL A 241 2.34 12.58 -9.46
C VAL A 241 3.34 13.05 -10.51
N ARG A 242 4.44 13.68 -10.07
CA ARG A 242 5.51 14.12 -10.98
C ARG A 242 6.25 12.93 -11.60
N ALA A 243 6.59 11.92 -10.82
CA ALA A 243 7.28 10.72 -11.29
C ALA A 243 6.46 9.94 -12.33
N LEU A 244 5.13 9.93 -12.18
CA LEU A 244 4.21 9.36 -13.15
C LEU A 244 3.96 10.26 -14.37
N GLY A 245 4.67 11.39 -14.51
CA GLY A 245 4.51 12.30 -15.63
C GLY A 245 3.19 13.06 -15.67
N LEU A 246 2.45 13.08 -14.56
CA LEU A 246 1.16 13.75 -14.47
C LEU A 246 1.31 15.25 -14.17
N PRO A 247 0.38 16.11 -14.62
CA PRO A 247 0.42 17.53 -14.32
C PRO A 247 0.14 17.78 -12.83
N GLY A 248 0.71 18.88 -12.29
CA GLY A 248 0.57 19.25 -10.88
C GLY A 248 -0.87 19.49 -10.41
N SER A 249 -1.81 19.76 -11.33
CA SER A 249 -3.24 19.82 -11.01
C SER A 249 -3.81 18.52 -10.45
N VAL A 250 -3.22 17.37 -10.81
CA VAL A 250 -3.60 16.06 -10.27
C VAL A 250 -3.23 15.96 -8.79
N ALA A 251 -2.04 16.40 -8.42
CA ALA A 251 -1.65 16.45 -7.00
C ALA A 251 -2.54 17.43 -6.21
N GLY A 252 -2.83 18.59 -6.79
CA GLY A 252 -3.75 19.56 -6.19
C GLY A 252 -5.15 18.98 -5.98
N PHE A 253 -5.66 18.18 -6.92
CA PHE A 253 -6.94 17.49 -6.77
C PHE A 253 -6.92 16.44 -5.66
N LEU A 254 -5.88 15.61 -5.60
CA LEU A 254 -5.74 14.58 -4.57
C LEU A 254 -5.64 15.16 -3.16
N LEU A 255 -5.02 16.32 -3.02
CA LEU A 255 -4.82 16.98 -1.71
C LEU A 255 -5.99 17.90 -1.29
N GLY A 256 -6.85 18.32 -2.21
CA GLY A 256 -8.03 19.15 -1.94
C GLY A 256 -7.86 20.58 -2.30
#